data_cbb6a9d6ef75d1fc0ddc5a23f48ba61d
#
_entry.id   cbb6a9d6ef75d1fc0ddc5a23f48ba61d
#
_cell.length_a   1.000
_cell.length_b   1.000
_cell.length_c   1.000
_cell.angle_alpha   90.00
_cell.angle_beta   90.00
_cell.angle_gamma   90.00
#
_symmetry.space_group_name_H-M   'P 1'
#
loop_
_entity.id
_entity.type
_entity.pdbx_description
1 polymer ?
#
loop_
_entity_poly.entity_id
_entity_poly.type
_entity_poly.pdbx_seq_one_letter_code
_entity_poly.pdbx_strand_id
1 'polypeptide(L)'
;DTLSILVEEWLKTAELMPIIFPIHPRTLGKLEHFKLYDTLSSSSNIFLTGPLAYLDFLKLVSESALVITDSGGIQEETTYLKIPCLTVRPTTERPITIWEGSNQLILPENIFTKSKQITEIPKVDYEVPKYWEGQAATRIINMLEIYVAG
;
A
#
# COMPACT_ATOMS: atom_id res chain seq x y z
N ASP A 1 -2.75 -10.59 -19.95
CA ASP A 1 -1.62 -9.78 -19.46
C ASP A 1 -1.94 -9.24 -18.09
N THR A 2 -0.99 -9.33 -17.16
CA THR A 2 -1.17 -8.90 -15.76
C THR A 2 -1.64 -7.46 -15.64
N LEU A 3 -1.16 -6.56 -16.50
CA LEU A 3 -1.56 -5.15 -16.47
C LEU A 3 -3.04 -4.96 -16.86
N SER A 4 -3.56 -5.74 -17.79
CA SER A 4 -4.98 -5.71 -18.16
C SER A 4 -5.86 -6.18 -17.01
N ILE A 5 -5.45 -7.22 -16.28
CA ILE A 5 -6.15 -7.70 -15.08
C ILE A 5 -6.16 -6.60 -14.00
N LEU A 6 -5.03 -5.95 -13.77
CA LEU A 6 -4.95 -4.84 -12.80
C LEU A 6 -5.92 -3.70 -13.14
N VAL A 7 -5.95 -3.31 -14.43
CA VAL A 7 -6.86 -2.23 -14.88
C VAL A 7 -8.33 -2.61 -14.68
N GLU A 8 -8.71 -3.85 -15.05
CA GLU A 8 -10.08 -4.35 -14.83
C GLU A 8 -10.47 -4.35 -13.36
N GLU A 9 -9.58 -4.81 -12.49
CA GLU A 9 -9.82 -4.86 -11.05
C GLU A 9 -9.87 -3.47 -10.41
N TRP A 10 -9.06 -2.52 -10.88
CA TRP A 10 -9.14 -1.10 -10.44
C TRP A 10 -10.45 -0.45 -10.88
N LEU A 11 -10.93 -0.70 -12.10
CA LEU A 11 -12.22 -0.19 -12.55
C LEU A 11 -13.38 -0.72 -11.70
N LYS A 12 -13.40 -2.02 -11.39
CA LYS A 12 -14.39 -2.61 -10.48
C LYS A 12 -14.28 -2.01 -9.06
N THR A 13 -13.05 -1.83 -8.57
CA THR A 13 -12.83 -1.25 -7.24
C THR A 13 -13.26 0.22 -7.19
N ALA A 14 -13.12 0.95 -8.28
CA ALA A 14 -13.57 2.32 -8.40
C ALA A 14 -15.11 2.48 -8.31
N GLU A 15 -15.87 1.41 -8.52
CA GLU A 15 -17.32 1.40 -8.27
C GLU A 15 -17.64 1.39 -6.76
N LEU A 16 -16.72 0.91 -5.92
CA LEU A 16 -16.88 0.87 -4.46
C LEU A 16 -16.43 2.18 -3.80
N MET A 17 -15.31 2.73 -4.26
CA MET A 17 -14.69 3.90 -3.68
C MET A 17 -13.81 4.63 -4.71
N PRO A 18 -13.60 5.96 -4.58
CA PRO A 18 -12.68 6.68 -5.44
C PRO A 18 -11.25 6.19 -5.26
N ILE A 19 -10.53 6.06 -6.37
CA ILE A 19 -9.11 5.68 -6.40
C ILE A 19 -8.27 6.90 -6.77
N ILE A 20 -7.31 7.26 -5.93
CA ILE A 20 -6.26 8.20 -6.29
C ILE A 20 -5.02 7.40 -6.64
N PHE A 21 -4.53 7.58 -7.87
CA PHE A 21 -3.41 6.80 -8.39
C PHE A 21 -2.24 7.70 -8.80
N PRO A 22 -1.28 7.94 -7.91
CA PRO A 22 -0.01 8.57 -8.27
C PRO A 22 0.80 7.63 -9.17
N ILE A 23 0.83 7.93 -10.47
CA ILE A 23 1.42 7.02 -11.45
C ILE A 23 2.92 7.26 -11.57
N HIS A 24 3.70 6.20 -11.37
CA HIS A 24 5.12 6.22 -11.70
C HIS A 24 5.32 6.29 -13.23
N PRO A 25 6.30 7.06 -13.75
CA PRO A 25 6.53 7.22 -15.20
C PRO A 25 6.66 5.89 -15.97
N ARG A 26 7.27 4.86 -15.36
CA ARG A 26 7.37 3.52 -15.98
C ARG A 26 6.01 2.86 -16.16
N THR A 27 5.10 3.04 -15.21
CA THR A 27 3.75 2.49 -15.27
C THR A 27 2.93 3.24 -16.30
N LEU A 28 3.05 4.57 -16.34
CA LEU A 28 2.42 5.40 -17.37
C LEU A 28 2.81 4.94 -18.76
N GLY A 29 4.12 4.81 -19.05
CA GLY A 29 4.58 4.35 -20.36
C GLY A 29 4.06 2.95 -20.75
N LYS A 30 3.86 2.05 -19.78
CA LYS A 30 3.23 0.73 -20.04
C LYS A 30 1.74 0.86 -20.33
N LEU A 31 1.01 1.68 -19.56
CA LEU A 31 -0.41 1.92 -19.78
C LEU A 31 -0.67 2.50 -21.18
N GLU A 32 0.15 3.46 -21.61
CA GLU A 32 0.09 4.04 -22.95
C GLU A 32 0.43 3.02 -24.04
N HIS A 33 1.53 2.27 -23.85
CA HIS A 33 1.96 1.24 -24.82
C HIS A 33 0.88 0.17 -25.07
N PHE A 34 0.20 -0.27 -24.01
CA PHE A 34 -0.87 -1.26 -24.10
C PHE A 34 -2.27 -0.66 -24.34
N LYS A 35 -2.35 0.67 -24.59
CA LYS A 35 -3.61 1.41 -24.80
C LYS A 35 -4.64 1.27 -23.67
N LEU A 36 -4.15 1.17 -22.44
CA LEU A 36 -4.96 1.03 -21.23
C LEU A 36 -5.16 2.36 -20.49
N TYR A 37 -4.37 3.38 -20.83
CA TYR A 37 -4.43 4.68 -20.18
C TYR A 37 -5.78 5.35 -20.36
N ASP A 38 -6.31 5.41 -21.58
CA ASP A 38 -7.60 6.05 -21.87
C ASP A 38 -8.75 5.34 -21.13
N THR A 39 -8.67 4.04 -20.97
CA THR A 39 -9.64 3.25 -20.21
C THR A 39 -9.69 3.66 -18.74
N LEU A 40 -8.53 3.86 -18.11
CA LEU A 40 -8.45 4.33 -16.72
C LEU A 40 -8.86 5.80 -16.59
N SER A 41 -8.36 6.67 -17.47
CA SER A 41 -8.61 8.11 -17.40
C SER A 41 -10.06 8.50 -17.72
N SER A 42 -10.81 7.65 -18.41
CA SER A 42 -12.23 7.86 -18.66
C SER A 42 -13.13 7.54 -17.47
N SER A 43 -12.62 6.87 -16.44
CA SER A 43 -13.39 6.61 -15.21
C SER A 43 -13.53 7.87 -14.37
N SER A 44 -14.76 8.20 -13.97
CA SER A 44 -15.05 9.35 -13.11
C SER A 44 -14.56 9.18 -11.67
N ASN A 45 -14.23 7.95 -11.26
CA ASN A 45 -13.84 7.60 -9.91
C ASN A 45 -12.35 7.19 -9.80
N ILE A 46 -11.55 7.31 -10.88
CA ILE A 46 -10.11 7.10 -10.85
C ILE A 46 -9.41 8.43 -11.16
N PHE A 47 -8.68 8.92 -10.18
CA PHE A 47 -7.94 10.18 -10.25
C PHE A 47 -6.47 9.90 -10.49
N LEU A 48 -6.03 10.04 -11.74
CA LEU A 48 -4.65 9.83 -12.14
C LEU A 48 -3.82 11.09 -11.86
N THR A 49 -2.75 10.96 -11.09
CA THR A 49 -1.82 12.05 -10.80
C THR A 49 -0.39 11.67 -11.19
N GLY A 50 0.46 12.66 -11.38
CA GLY A 50 1.90 12.43 -11.43
C GLY A 50 2.46 12.01 -10.05
N PRO A 51 3.77 11.70 -9.98
CA PRO A 51 4.43 11.43 -8.72
C PRO A 51 4.23 12.57 -7.72
N LEU A 52 3.92 12.24 -6.48
CA LEU A 52 3.76 13.19 -5.37
C LEU A 52 5.08 13.35 -4.61
N ALA A 53 5.28 14.51 -3.98
CA ALA A 53 6.32 14.66 -2.97
C ALA A 53 6.05 13.74 -1.78
N TYR A 54 7.09 13.31 -1.07
CA TYR A 54 6.97 12.29 -0.02
C TYR A 54 5.93 12.64 1.06
N LEU A 55 5.93 13.89 1.54
CA LEU A 55 5.00 14.31 2.59
C LEU A 55 3.54 14.35 2.09
N ASP A 56 3.32 14.77 0.85
CA ASP A 56 1.99 14.78 0.25
C ASP A 56 1.48 13.36 0.04
N PHE A 57 2.36 12.45 -0.40
CA PHE A 57 2.06 11.05 -0.55
C PHE A 57 1.74 10.39 0.81
N LEU A 58 2.55 10.65 1.84
CA LEU A 58 2.32 10.13 3.19
C LEU A 58 1.00 10.64 3.78
N LYS A 59 0.67 11.91 3.54
CA LYS A 59 -0.62 12.50 3.93
C LYS A 59 -1.77 11.77 3.23
N LEU A 60 -1.68 11.55 1.93
CA LEU A 60 -2.67 10.80 1.17
C LEU A 60 -2.86 9.39 1.73
N VAL A 61 -1.77 8.66 2.00
CA VAL A 61 -1.79 7.32 2.61
C VAL A 61 -2.47 7.37 3.98
N SER A 62 -2.13 8.32 4.83
CA SER A 62 -2.67 8.43 6.21
C SER A 62 -4.18 8.68 6.25
N GLU A 63 -4.77 9.23 5.20
CA GLU A 63 -6.19 9.52 5.07
C GLU A 63 -6.94 8.50 4.22
N SER A 64 -6.23 7.49 3.69
CA SER A 64 -6.84 6.44 2.87
C SER A 64 -7.62 5.44 3.70
N ALA A 65 -8.72 4.92 3.15
CA ALA A 65 -9.42 3.78 3.72
C ALA A 65 -8.68 2.45 3.46
N LEU A 66 -7.90 2.40 2.37
CA LEU A 66 -7.17 1.24 1.90
C LEU A 66 -6.02 1.69 0.98
N VAL A 67 -4.90 1.01 1.05
CA VAL A 67 -3.78 1.17 0.11
C VAL A 67 -3.58 -0.12 -0.68
N ILE A 68 -3.39 0.01 -2.00
CA ILE A 68 -3.04 -1.09 -2.90
C ILE A 68 -1.67 -0.78 -3.49
N THR A 69 -0.70 -1.67 -3.31
CA THR A 69 0.69 -1.41 -3.68
C THR A 69 1.46 -2.68 -4.03
N ASP A 70 2.60 -2.54 -4.68
CA ASP A 70 3.63 -3.56 -4.81
C ASP A 70 4.95 -3.17 -4.12
N SER A 71 4.98 -2.02 -3.45
CA SER A 71 6.17 -1.45 -2.81
C SER A 71 6.42 -1.99 -1.40
N GLY A 72 7.64 -2.43 -1.12
CA GLY A 72 8.05 -2.87 0.22
C GLY A 72 8.00 -1.75 1.27
N GLY A 73 8.43 -0.54 0.93
CA GLY A 73 8.40 0.61 1.84
C GLY A 73 6.99 1.01 2.26
N ILE A 74 6.05 1.00 1.31
CA ILE A 74 4.65 1.35 1.60
C ILE A 74 4.00 0.32 2.53
N GLN A 75 4.39 -0.96 2.48
CA GLN A 75 3.93 -1.97 3.43
C GLN A 75 4.29 -1.60 4.88
N GLU A 76 5.49 -1.07 5.10
CA GLU A 76 5.95 -0.64 6.43
C GLU A 76 5.22 0.64 6.87
N GLU A 77 5.10 1.63 5.97
CA GLU A 77 4.40 2.89 6.26
C GLU A 77 2.93 2.67 6.60
N THR A 78 2.21 1.87 5.83
CA THR A 78 0.79 1.55 6.09
C THR A 78 0.62 0.77 7.39
N THR A 79 1.52 -0.16 7.71
CA THR A 79 1.52 -0.89 8.97
C THR A 79 1.70 0.07 10.15
N TYR A 80 2.66 0.99 10.09
CA TYR A 80 2.88 1.99 11.12
C TYR A 80 1.68 2.93 11.29
N LEU A 81 1.06 3.34 10.18
CA LEU A 81 -0.12 4.20 10.17
C LEU A 81 -1.43 3.44 10.47
N LYS A 82 -1.39 2.13 10.63
CA LYS A 82 -2.56 1.26 10.86
C LYS A 82 -3.60 1.35 9.73
N ILE A 83 -3.13 1.53 8.50
CA ILE A 83 -3.98 1.59 7.31
C ILE A 83 -4.00 0.21 6.65
N PRO A 84 -5.18 -0.35 6.31
CA PRO A 84 -5.27 -1.58 5.55
C PRO A 84 -4.46 -1.51 4.27
N CYS A 85 -3.66 -2.55 3.99
CA CYS A 85 -2.81 -2.60 2.82
C CYS A 85 -2.98 -3.92 2.06
N LEU A 86 -3.20 -3.84 0.77
CA LEU A 86 -3.19 -4.98 -0.15
C LEU A 86 -1.92 -4.92 -0.98
N THR A 87 -1.01 -5.85 -0.76
CA THR A 87 0.23 -5.95 -1.53
C THR A 87 0.06 -6.94 -2.67
N VAL A 88 0.10 -6.43 -3.89
CA VAL A 88 -0.09 -7.21 -5.13
C VAL A 88 1.22 -7.90 -5.50
N ARG A 89 1.60 -8.89 -4.72
CA ARG A 89 2.84 -9.68 -4.88
C ARG A 89 2.64 -11.12 -4.38
N PRO A 90 3.32 -12.10 -4.98
CA PRO A 90 3.28 -13.49 -4.50
C PRO A 90 4.02 -13.68 -3.16
N THR A 91 5.03 -12.83 -2.88
CA THR A 91 5.86 -12.88 -1.67
C THR A 91 6.24 -11.49 -1.21
N THR A 92 6.70 -11.36 0.03
CA THR A 92 7.24 -10.11 0.57
C THR A 92 8.52 -10.35 1.37
N GLU A 93 9.42 -9.39 1.32
CA GLU A 93 10.58 -9.27 2.20
C GLU A 93 10.25 -8.59 3.54
N ARG A 94 8.98 -8.29 3.78
CA ARG A 94 8.46 -7.61 4.99
C ARG A 94 7.40 -8.46 5.71
N PRO A 95 7.70 -9.71 6.09
CA PRO A 95 6.68 -10.63 6.62
C PRO A 95 6.01 -10.13 7.90
N ILE A 96 6.72 -9.32 8.70
CA ILE A 96 6.18 -8.73 9.94
C ILE A 96 4.94 -7.87 9.68
N THR A 97 4.86 -7.20 8.52
CA THR A 97 3.70 -6.37 8.15
C THR A 97 2.43 -7.18 7.92
N ILE A 98 2.58 -8.48 7.64
CA ILE A 98 1.47 -9.42 7.46
C ILE A 98 1.09 -10.08 8.79
N TRP A 99 2.10 -10.51 9.56
CA TRP A 99 1.85 -11.29 10.78
C TRP A 99 1.35 -10.45 11.95
N GLU A 100 1.83 -9.21 12.06
CA GLU A 100 1.53 -8.29 13.16
C GLU A 100 0.93 -6.96 12.67
N GLY A 101 0.90 -6.71 11.36
CA GLY A 101 0.49 -5.44 10.77
C GLY A 101 -0.84 -5.50 10.02
N SER A 102 -1.03 -4.51 9.15
CA SER A 102 -2.26 -4.28 8.38
C SER A 102 -2.21 -4.81 6.94
N ASN A 103 -1.13 -5.51 6.57
CA ASN A 103 -0.86 -5.89 5.18
C ASN A 103 -1.37 -7.30 4.84
N GLN A 104 -1.87 -7.47 3.63
CA GLN A 104 -2.25 -8.77 3.05
C GLN A 104 -1.61 -8.92 1.67
N LEU A 105 -0.97 -10.08 1.43
CA LEU A 105 -0.54 -10.43 0.06
C LEU A 105 -1.73 -10.92 -0.74
N ILE A 106 -1.84 -10.42 -1.95
CA ILE A 106 -2.91 -10.80 -2.88
C ILE A 106 -2.36 -11.01 -4.30
N LEU A 107 -3.11 -11.76 -5.09
CA LEU A 107 -2.92 -11.80 -6.53
C LEU A 107 -3.72 -10.69 -7.21
N PRO A 108 -3.31 -10.23 -8.42
CA PRO A 108 -3.99 -9.15 -9.14
C PRO A 108 -5.51 -9.33 -9.25
N GLU A 109 -5.97 -10.53 -9.57
CA GLU A 109 -7.39 -10.89 -9.75
C GLU A 109 -8.23 -10.84 -8.47
N ASN A 110 -7.60 -10.62 -7.33
CA ASN A 110 -8.28 -10.57 -6.03
C ASN A 110 -8.45 -9.13 -5.49
N ILE A 111 -8.01 -8.12 -6.23
CA ILE A 111 -8.03 -6.72 -5.77
C ILE A 111 -9.46 -6.28 -5.40
N PHE A 112 -10.41 -6.41 -6.32
CA PHE A 112 -11.79 -6.01 -6.08
C PHE A 112 -12.41 -6.76 -4.90
N THR A 113 -12.30 -8.09 -4.88
CA THR A 113 -12.89 -8.93 -3.84
C THR A 113 -12.33 -8.58 -2.47
N LYS A 114 -11.02 -8.39 -2.35
CA LYS A 114 -10.37 -8.03 -1.10
C LYS A 114 -10.67 -6.60 -0.66
N SER A 115 -10.70 -5.66 -1.59
CA SER A 115 -11.11 -4.28 -1.31
C SER A 115 -12.53 -4.23 -0.76
N LYS A 116 -13.46 -4.94 -1.39
CA LYS A 116 -14.84 -5.04 -0.92
C LYS A 116 -14.93 -5.62 0.49
N GLN A 117 -14.23 -6.74 0.75
CA GLN A 117 -14.19 -7.34 2.09
C GLN A 117 -13.73 -6.34 3.16
N ILE A 118 -12.67 -5.58 2.89
CA ILE A 118 -12.13 -4.59 3.84
C ILE A 118 -13.13 -3.46 4.11
N THR A 119 -13.87 -3.02 3.11
CA THR A 119 -14.82 -1.91 3.25
C THR A 119 -16.15 -2.31 3.90
N GLU A 120 -16.52 -3.56 3.82
CA GLU A 120 -17.77 -4.08 4.40
C GLU A 120 -17.63 -4.50 5.88
N ILE A 121 -16.40 -4.68 6.39
CA ILE A 121 -16.18 -5.02 7.80
C ILE A 121 -15.98 -3.76 8.65
N PRO A 122 -16.30 -3.79 9.95
CA PRO A 122 -15.96 -2.71 10.86
C PRO A 122 -14.46 -2.43 10.83
N LYS A 123 -14.09 -1.15 11.03
CA LYS A 123 -12.67 -0.76 11.05
C LYS A 123 -11.90 -1.60 12.06
N VAL A 124 -10.91 -2.34 11.56
CA VAL A 124 -10.00 -3.13 12.38
C VAL A 124 -8.99 -2.18 13.02
N ASP A 125 -8.81 -2.29 14.33
CA ASP A 125 -7.71 -1.60 15.02
C ASP A 125 -6.46 -2.47 14.92
N TYR A 126 -5.66 -2.21 13.90
CA TYR A 126 -4.38 -2.89 13.72
C TYR A 126 -3.37 -2.46 14.77
N GLU A 127 -2.54 -3.36 15.21
CA GLU A 127 -1.42 -3.05 16.09
C GLU A 127 -0.16 -2.71 15.27
N VAL A 128 0.73 -1.94 15.89
CA VAL A 128 2.06 -1.68 15.33
C VAL A 128 3.00 -2.75 15.86
N PRO A 129 3.83 -3.39 15.02
CA PRO A 129 4.75 -4.42 15.46
C PRO A 129 5.66 -3.95 16.59
N LYS A 130 6.02 -4.89 17.48
CA LYS A 130 6.90 -4.62 18.60
C LYS A 130 8.21 -3.97 18.11
N TYR A 131 8.67 -2.96 18.83
CA TYR A 131 9.88 -2.17 18.56
C TYR A 131 9.79 -1.15 17.41
N TRP A 132 8.59 -0.90 16.86
CA TRP A 132 8.40 0.12 15.83
C TRP A 132 8.01 1.50 16.39
N GLU A 133 8.08 1.69 17.69
CA GLU A 133 7.75 2.94 18.40
C GLU A 133 8.80 4.06 18.24
N GLY A 134 9.77 3.93 17.33
CA GLY A 134 10.79 4.94 17.06
C GLY A 134 11.96 4.98 18.04
N GLN A 135 12.05 4.04 19.01
CA GLN A 135 13.08 4.02 20.04
C GLN A 135 14.28 3.09 19.73
N ALA A 136 14.41 2.64 18.46
CA ALA A 136 15.47 1.70 18.08
C ALA A 136 16.88 2.23 18.38
N ALA A 137 17.17 3.50 18.05
CA ALA A 137 18.47 4.12 18.31
C ALA A 137 18.80 4.14 19.81
N THR A 138 17.85 4.52 20.65
CA THR A 138 18.02 4.55 22.12
C THR A 138 18.33 3.15 22.66
N ARG A 139 17.59 2.13 22.19
CA ARG A 139 17.85 0.73 22.60
C ARG A 139 19.22 0.25 22.18
N ILE A 140 19.66 0.58 20.97
CA ILE A 140 21.00 0.22 20.47
C ILE A 140 22.08 0.88 21.34
N ILE A 141 21.97 2.18 21.62
CA ILE A 141 22.94 2.90 22.46
C ILE A 141 23.01 2.26 23.85
N ASN A 142 21.88 2.03 24.51
CA ASN A 142 21.86 1.40 25.85
C ASN A 142 22.52 0.00 25.84
N MET A 143 22.30 -0.79 24.80
CA MET A 143 22.95 -2.10 24.66
C MET A 143 24.48 -1.98 24.48
N LEU A 144 24.92 -1.02 23.66
CA LEU A 144 26.35 -0.76 23.45
C LEU A 144 27.04 -0.27 24.73
N GLU A 145 26.41 0.61 25.49
CA GLU A 145 26.93 1.10 26.79
C GLU A 145 27.13 -0.06 27.77
N ILE A 146 26.15 -0.97 27.89
CA ILE A 146 26.27 -2.17 28.73
C ILE A 146 27.42 -3.04 28.27
N TYR A 147 27.58 -3.23 26.94
CA TYR A 147 28.65 -4.10 26.39
C TYR A 147 30.05 -3.50 26.58
N VAL A 148 30.18 -2.17 26.53
CA VAL A 148 31.48 -1.47 26.69
C VAL A 148 31.87 -1.34 28.18
N ALA A 149 30.87 -1.29 29.07
CA ALA A 149 31.13 -1.16 30.53
C ALA A 149 31.43 -2.47 31.25
N GLY A 150 31.23 -3.62 30.62
CA GLY A 150 31.53 -4.97 31.18
C GLY A 150 32.79 -5.57 30.62
#